data_4553a6c3d807d6e41d717efed041c769
#
_entry.id   4553a6c3d807d6e41d717efed041c769
#
_cell.length_a   1.000
_cell.length_b   1.000
_cell.length_c   1.000
_cell.angle_alpha   90.00
_cell.angle_beta   90.00
_cell.angle_gamma   90.00
#
_symmetry.space_group_name_H-M   'P 1'
#
loop_
_entity.id
_entity.type
_entity.pdbx_description
1 polymer ?
#
loop_
_entity_poly.entity_id
_entity_poly.type
_entity_poly.pdbx_seq_one_letter_code
_entity_poly.pdbx_strand_id
1 'polypeptide(L)'
;MAKLISNPIVYSIFSMIFSQFVLAEDSFFDDEVLFENSDQQLVEWSDESDLFGDEIKSARPFAWLNLGITQKWGFNPASDWNTTKERTELTVGTSGSVSDSGYGEVELKATKYWPSDSYHSTLASDVEVERAFLQFSFGDWSTKLGRYTIGWGELEGGALDVINPVGSLTDPTQSSQWLMTATRYWSDRDLSIFYNPNPIIQKTVGIALTDDSHRELGVRYGINQEGGDMAVYGAYLIPNNAVTNISNSAGYAGPYQLLGFSMNRAYDNYLLRFDLAYKHNLEHNRLSQFVEADRLDLDVALDIQQDDRQWLFSINSKYWLDYYSDYISVALPANVTTRRNSLSYLASVSDTFSDEDWSWNLSNIIADNGDMSLLTIGLDWDISDQWKASINALHAVAELDRAFSLLDGYERLQMEVQYQY
;
A
#
# COMPACT_ATOMS: atom_id res chain seq x y z
N MET A 1 17.75 -27.63 -0.86
CA MET A 1 16.96 -26.81 0.05
C MET A 1 17.78 -25.74 0.78
N ALA A 2 18.94 -26.02 1.33
CA ALA A 2 19.70 -25.02 2.09
C ALA A 2 20.28 -23.83 1.28
N LYS A 3 20.29 -23.84 -0.03
CA LYS A 3 20.74 -22.73 -0.88
C LYS A 3 19.61 -21.74 -1.30
N LEU A 4 18.37 -22.07 -1.04
CA LEU A 4 17.20 -21.22 -1.35
C LEU A 4 16.90 -20.18 -0.25
N ILE A 5 17.45 -20.39 0.96
CA ILE A 5 17.16 -19.56 2.14
C ILE A 5 18.13 -18.37 2.28
N SER A 6 19.15 -18.27 1.45
CA SER A 6 20.16 -17.20 1.58
C SER A 6 19.88 -15.94 0.78
N ASN A 7 18.66 -15.77 0.30
CA ASN A 7 18.38 -14.72 -0.65
C ASN A 7 17.06 -14.00 -0.41
N PRO A 8 17.07 -12.81 -0.27
CA PRO A 8 16.56 -11.61 0.19
C PRO A 8 15.42 -11.00 -0.48
N ILE A 9 14.54 -10.38 0.23
CA ILE A 9 13.52 -9.67 -0.38
C ILE A 9 12.83 -8.69 0.50
N VAL A 10 12.87 -7.52 0.26
CA VAL A 10 11.93 -6.49 0.57
C VAL A 10 12.12 -5.32 -0.34
N TYR A 11 12.70 -5.60 -1.45
CA TYR A 11 12.83 -4.57 -2.44
C TYR A 11 11.48 -4.12 -3.05
N SER A 12 10.38 -4.92 -2.96
CA SER A 12 9.17 -4.55 -3.70
C SER A 12 8.37 -3.42 -3.13
N ILE A 13 8.20 -3.37 -1.84
CA ILE A 13 7.51 -2.22 -1.24
C ILE A 13 8.42 -1.01 -1.35
N PHE A 14 9.70 -1.16 -1.03
CA PHE A 14 10.64 -0.05 -1.03
C PHE A 14 11.23 0.31 -2.39
N SER A 15 11.53 -0.61 -3.30
CA SER A 15 12.02 -0.20 -4.61
C SER A 15 10.92 0.35 -5.52
N MET A 16 9.67 -0.08 -5.36
CA MET A 16 8.55 0.61 -5.99
C MET A 16 8.43 2.04 -5.49
N ILE A 17 8.61 2.26 -4.23
CA ILE A 17 8.55 3.57 -3.58
C ILE A 17 9.75 4.42 -3.98
N PHE A 18 10.96 3.86 -3.98
CA PHE A 18 12.21 4.58 -4.26
C PHE A 18 12.48 4.88 -5.74
N SER A 19 11.90 4.17 -6.69
CA SER A 19 12.09 4.50 -8.11
C SER A 19 11.61 5.91 -8.49
N GLN A 20 10.87 6.58 -7.63
CA GLN A 20 10.35 7.93 -7.87
C GLN A 20 11.21 9.08 -7.35
N PHE A 21 12.26 8.79 -6.57
CA PHE A 21 12.97 9.82 -5.80
C PHE A 21 14.10 10.58 -6.48
N VAL A 22 14.65 10.06 -7.55
CA VAL A 22 15.97 10.51 -8.05
C VAL A 22 15.95 11.86 -8.78
N LEU A 23 14.80 12.46 -9.06
CA LEU A 23 14.72 13.66 -9.88
C LEU A 23 14.13 14.91 -9.22
N ALA A 24 13.88 14.89 -7.93
CA ALA A 24 13.43 16.06 -7.19
C ALA A 24 14.42 16.38 -6.09
N GLU A 25 15.53 17.04 -6.44
CA GLU A 25 16.56 17.45 -5.46
C GLU A 25 16.03 18.36 -4.35
N ASP A 26 14.87 19.00 -4.54
CA ASP A 26 14.26 19.89 -3.54
C ASP A 26 13.03 19.32 -2.82
N SER A 27 12.49 18.16 -3.23
CA SER A 27 11.31 17.55 -2.60
C SER A 27 11.60 16.22 -1.93
N PHE A 28 12.87 15.87 -1.75
CA PHE A 28 13.34 14.56 -1.36
C PHE A 28 13.03 14.15 0.07
N PHE A 29 12.66 15.08 0.92
CA PHE A 29 12.42 14.88 2.35
C PHE A 29 10.97 15.00 2.78
N ASP A 30 10.05 14.89 1.83
CA ASP A 30 8.63 14.90 2.14
C ASP A 30 8.09 13.47 2.30
N ASP A 31 8.19 13.02 3.40
CA ASP A 31 8.30 11.67 3.86
C ASP A 31 7.11 11.26 4.70
N GLU A 32 6.19 10.52 4.14
CA GLU A 32 5.07 9.97 4.89
C GLU A 32 4.85 8.46 4.71
N VAL A 33 5.81 7.81 4.15
CA VAL A 33 5.56 6.60 3.40
C VAL A 33 5.39 5.31 4.14
N LEU A 34 5.82 5.23 5.36
CA LEU A 34 6.10 3.87 5.80
C LEU A 34 5.17 3.35 6.90
N PHE A 35 4.33 4.20 7.50
CA PHE A 35 3.78 3.79 8.79
C PHE A 35 2.39 4.29 9.15
N GLU A 36 1.61 4.79 8.20
CA GLU A 36 0.22 5.11 8.52
C GLU A 36 -0.68 3.86 8.67
N ASN A 37 -0.13 2.68 8.40
CA ASN A 37 -0.92 1.45 8.29
C ASN A 37 -0.57 0.33 9.28
N SER A 38 0.15 0.59 10.36
CA SER A 38 0.18 -0.41 11.43
C SER A 38 -1.15 -0.45 12.22
N ASP A 39 -1.96 0.61 12.11
CA ASP A 39 -3.29 0.70 12.72
C ASP A 39 -4.43 0.55 11.72
N GLN A 40 -4.13 0.37 10.44
CA GLN A 40 -5.19 -0.10 9.58
C GLN A 40 -5.54 -1.51 10.00
N GLN A 41 -6.53 -1.49 10.90
CA GLN A 41 -7.59 -2.46 10.88
C GLN A 41 -7.08 -3.78 10.32
N LEU A 42 -6.87 -4.72 11.18
CA LEU A 42 -7.58 -5.96 10.87
C LEU A 42 -8.84 -5.49 10.18
N VAL A 43 -8.83 -5.44 8.85
CA VAL A 43 -10.06 -5.48 8.13
C VAL A 43 -10.62 -6.78 8.65
N GLU A 44 -11.42 -6.67 9.71
CA GLU A 44 -12.43 -7.65 9.93
C GLU A 44 -13.01 -7.80 8.54
N TRP A 45 -12.69 -8.89 7.91
CA TRP A 45 -13.51 -9.41 6.86
C TRP A 45 -14.82 -9.68 7.58
N SER A 46 -15.53 -8.59 7.88
CA SER A 46 -16.90 -8.66 8.32
C SER A 46 -17.55 -9.48 7.22
N ASP A 47 -18.01 -10.65 7.61
CA ASP A 47 -18.83 -11.48 6.75
C ASP A 47 -19.65 -10.54 5.87
N GLU A 48 -19.50 -10.65 4.55
CA GLU A 48 -20.30 -9.81 3.61
C GLU A 48 -21.81 -9.99 3.86
N SER A 49 -22.20 -10.93 4.74
CA SER A 49 -23.54 -11.12 5.27
C SER A 49 -24.05 -9.96 6.13
N ASP A 50 -23.19 -9.14 6.73
CA ASP A 50 -23.61 -7.98 7.53
C ASP A 50 -23.86 -6.70 6.70
N LEU A 51 -23.54 -6.70 5.41
CA LEU A 51 -23.90 -5.61 4.49
C LEU A 51 -25.43 -5.41 4.33
N PHE A 52 -26.25 -6.31 4.83
CA PHE A 52 -27.71 -6.24 4.78
C PHE A 52 -28.38 -6.25 6.15
N GLY A 53 -27.63 -6.10 7.23
CA GLY A 53 -28.16 -5.98 8.58
C GLY A 53 -28.83 -4.62 8.82
N ASP A 54 -30.15 -4.61 8.83
CA ASP A 54 -31.00 -3.49 9.22
C ASP A 54 -30.81 -3.12 10.71
N GLU A 55 -29.69 -2.54 11.09
CA GLU A 55 -29.66 -1.69 12.29
C GLU A 55 -30.14 -0.30 11.94
N ILE A 56 -31.36 0.01 12.37
CA ILE A 56 -31.88 1.38 12.42
C ILE A 56 -31.01 2.17 13.41
N LYS A 57 -29.87 2.64 12.93
CA LYS A 57 -29.07 3.62 13.67
C LYS A 57 -29.88 4.91 13.80
N SER A 58 -29.93 5.47 14.99
CA SER A 58 -30.63 6.70 15.35
C SER A 58 -30.51 7.76 14.25
N ALA A 59 -31.65 8.32 13.83
CA ALA A 59 -31.77 9.26 12.74
C ALA A 59 -30.83 10.47 12.89
N ARG A 60 -29.62 10.36 12.36
CA ARG A 60 -28.78 11.53 12.08
C ARG A 60 -29.40 12.27 10.89
N PRO A 61 -29.65 13.57 10.96
CA PRO A 61 -30.02 14.32 9.79
C PRO A 61 -28.89 14.17 8.77
N PHE A 62 -29.20 13.74 7.56
CA PHE A 62 -28.19 13.40 6.53
C PHE A 62 -27.35 12.13 6.78
N ALA A 63 -27.95 11.06 7.30
CA ALA A 63 -27.29 9.75 7.48
C ALA A 63 -26.67 9.15 6.19
N TRP A 64 -27.01 9.72 5.03
CA TRP A 64 -26.45 9.39 3.72
C TRP A 64 -25.18 10.18 3.36
N LEU A 65 -24.80 11.21 4.16
CA LEU A 65 -23.65 12.07 3.90
C LEU A 65 -22.54 11.78 4.92
N ASN A 66 -21.37 11.40 4.44
CA ASN A 66 -20.13 11.31 5.21
C ASN A 66 -19.33 12.59 4.95
N LEU A 67 -18.94 13.27 6.00
CA LEU A 67 -18.10 14.45 5.93
C LEU A 67 -16.92 14.28 6.88
N GLY A 68 -15.71 14.36 6.33
CA GLY A 68 -14.46 14.32 7.09
C GLY A 68 -13.64 15.59 6.88
N ILE A 69 -13.01 16.07 7.94
CA ILE A 69 -12.02 17.14 7.88
C ILE A 69 -10.81 16.67 8.66
N THR A 70 -9.65 16.67 8.00
CA THR A 70 -8.38 16.25 8.60
C THR A 70 -7.37 17.38 8.47
N GLN A 71 -6.69 17.70 9.56
CA GLN A 71 -5.56 18.62 9.55
C GLN A 71 -4.29 17.88 9.92
N LYS A 72 -3.28 17.96 9.04
CA LYS A 72 -2.00 17.26 9.17
C LYS A 72 -0.85 18.26 9.30
N TRP A 73 0.10 17.96 10.21
CA TRP A 73 1.36 18.68 10.37
C TRP A 73 2.52 17.68 10.43
N GLY A 74 3.61 17.98 9.74
CA GLY A 74 4.85 17.22 9.78
C GLY A 74 6.04 18.13 10.07
N PHE A 75 6.98 17.62 10.87
CA PHE A 75 8.18 18.34 11.29
C PHE A 75 9.39 17.43 11.12
N ASN A 76 10.53 18.01 10.71
CA ASN A 76 11.79 17.30 10.69
C ASN A 76 12.67 17.74 11.87
N PRO A 77 12.79 16.93 12.95
CA PRO A 77 13.62 17.28 14.10
C PRO A 77 15.11 17.44 13.76
N ALA A 78 15.63 16.66 12.83
CA ALA A 78 17.03 16.72 12.41
C ALA A 78 17.41 18.01 11.67
N SER A 79 16.42 18.76 11.19
CA SER A 79 16.59 20.02 10.47
C SER A 79 15.97 21.23 11.20
N ASP A 80 16.31 21.41 12.47
CA ASP A 80 15.84 22.52 13.32
C ASP A 80 14.29 22.62 13.41
N TRP A 81 13.59 21.47 13.38
CA TRP A 81 12.13 21.40 13.45
C TRP A 81 11.42 22.11 12.28
N ASN A 82 12.03 22.12 11.13
CA ASN A 82 11.37 22.68 9.94
C ASN A 82 10.07 21.93 9.65
N THR A 83 9.03 22.70 9.31
CA THR A 83 7.76 22.13 8.88
C THR A 83 7.92 21.53 7.49
N THR A 84 7.62 20.25 7.35
CA THR A 84 7.69 19.52 6.08
C THR A 84 6.31 19.30 5.50
N LYS A 85 5.27 19.25 6.34
CA LYS A 85 3.89 19.03 5.95
C LYS A 85 2.97 19.98 6.69
N GLU A 86 2.08 20.64 5.97
CA GLU A 86 0.95 21.37 6.54
C GLU A 86 -0.20 21.39 5.55
N ARG A 87 -1.21 20.53 5.77
CA ARG A 87 -2.34 20.42 4.85
C ARG A 87 -3.66 20.20 5.57
N THR A 88 -4.72 20.64 4.91
CA THR A 88 -6.10 20.39 5.33
C THR A 88 -6.78 19.55 4.27
N GLU A 89 -7.36 18.43 4.64
CA GLU A 89 -8.12 17.54 3.77
C GLU A 89 -9.61 17.62 4.12
N LEU A 90 -10.44 17.68 3.11
CA LEU A 90 -11.90 17.64 3.21
C LEU A 90 -12.38 16.43 2.43
N THR A 91 -12.99 15.47 3.12
CA THR A 91 -13.60 14.30 2.50
C THR A 91 -15.11 14.46 2.52
N VAL A 92 -15.75 14.23 1.39
CA VAL A 92 -17.20 14.27 1.23
C VAL A 92 -17.64 13.02 0.49
N GLY A 93 -18.48 12.22 1.12
CA GLY A 93 -18.93 10.96 0.55
C GLY A 93 -20.41 10.68 0.80
N THR A 94 -20.95 9.79 0.00
CA THR A 94 -22.28 9.20 0.18
C THR A 94 -22.25 7.75 -0.25
N SER A 95 -22.99 6.93 0.48
CA SER A 95 -23.12 5.50 0.16
C SER A 95 -24.54 5.03 0.46
N GLY A 96 -25.01 4.01 -0.24
CA GLY A 96 -26.34 3.45 0.02
C GLY A 96 -26.84 2.52 -1.07
N SER A 97 -27.95 1.86 -0.76
CA SER A 97 -28.65 0.99 -1.71
C SER A 97 -29.29 1.82 -2.84
N VAL A 98 -28.95 1.49 -4.08
CA VAL A 98 -29.54 2.08 -5.30
C VAL A 98 -30.70 1.24 -5.84
N SER A 99 -30.80 -0.01 -5.40
CA SER A 99 -31.90 -0.95 -5.67
C SER A 99 -31.85 -2.09 -4.64
N ASP A 100 -32.83 -3.01 -4.69
CA ASP A 100 -32.87 -4.19 -3.80
C ASP A 100 -31.63 -5.10 -3.90
N SER A 101 -30.90 -5.03 -5.00
CA SER A 101 -29.68 -5.81 -5.26
C SER A 101 -28.49 -4.95 -5.66
N GLY A 102 -28.59 -3.65 -5.48
CA GLY A 102 -27.57 -2.68 -5.90
C GLY A 102 -27.17 -1.75 -4.79
N TYR A 103 -25.86 -1.53 -4.65
CA TYR A 103 -25.23 -0.61 -3.72
C TYR A 103 -24.33 0.37 -4.50
N GLY A 104 -24.25 1.59 -4.04
CA GLY A 104 -23.38 2.61 -4.64
C GLY A 104 -22.66 3.44 -3.59
N GLU A 105 -21.45 3.85 -3.91
CA GLU A 105 -20.62 4.71 -3.08
C GLU A 105 -19.92 5.76 -3.95
N VAL A 106 -19.86 6.99 -3.46
CA VAL A 106 -19.06 8.08 -4.04
C VAL A 106 -18.37 8.82 -2.90
N GLU A 107 -17.08 9.01 -3.01
CA GLU A 107 -16.26 9.77 -2.08
C GLU A 107 -15.26 10.66 -2.83
N LEU A 108 -15.23 11.93 -2.46
CA LEU A 108 -14.35 12.96 -3.00
C LEU A 108 -13.45 13.49 -1.88
N LYS A 109 -12.19 13.69 -2.18
CA LYS A 109 -11.22 14.31 -1.28
C LYS A 109 -10.67 15.58 -1.91
N ALA A 110 -10.70 16.65 -1.16
CA ALA A 110 -10.10 17.93 -1.53
C ALA A 110 -8.99 18.27 -0.54
N THR A 111 -7.76 18.46 -1.02
CA THR A 111 -6.59 18.78 -0.22
C THR A 111 -6.17 20.22 -0.46
N LYS A 112 -5.95 20.97 0.62
CA LYS A 112 -5.33 22.29 0.61
C LYS A 112 -3.96 22.21 1.23
N TYR A 113 -2.92 22.52 0.44
CA TYR A 113 -1.54 22.62 0.90
C TYR A 113 -1.26 24.04 1.37
N TRP A 114 -0.72 24.18 2.58
CA TRP A 114 -0.36 25.48 3.15
C TRP A 114 1.05 25.88 2.73
N PRO A 115 1.44 27.18 2.85
CA PRO A 115 2.75 27.64 2.38
C PRO A 115 3.97 26.97 3.00
N SER A 116 3.84 26.38 4.20
CA SER A 116 4.87 25.60 4.87
C SER A 116 4.95 24.15 4.42
N ASP A 117 3.95 23.65 3.69
CA ASP A 117 3.99 22.32 3.09
C ASP A 117 4.98 22.30 1.91
N SER A 118 5.81 21.30 1.84
CA SER A 118 6.81 21.17 0.79
C SER A 118 6.20 20.99 -0.61
N TYR A 119 4.98 20.48 -0.71
CA TYR A 119 4.22 20.46 -1.97
C TYR A 119 3.69 21.82 -2.40
N HIS A 120 3.70 22.83 -1.54
CA HIS A 120 3.13 24.13 -1.86
C HIS A 120 3.75 24.80 -3.10
N SER A 121 5.01 24.54 -3.38
CA SER A 121 5.70 25.08 -4.55
C SER A 121 5.21 24.49 -5.87
N THR A 122 4.63 23.28 -5.83
CA THR A 122 4.18 22.53 -7.01
C THR A 122 2.67 22.43 -7.09
N LEU A 123 1.99 22.35 -5.95
CA LEU A 123 0.55 22.10 -5.85
C LEU A 123 -0.04 22.86 -4.65
N ALA A 124 -0.89 23.86 -4.89
CA ALA A 124 -1.53 24.63 -3.82
C ALA A 124 -2.85 23.99 -3.33
N SER A 125 -3.49 23.19 -4.15
CA SER A 125 -4.69 22.42 -3.82
C SER A 125 -4.89 21.29 -4.83
N ASP A 126 -5.51 20.21 -4.40
CA ASP A 126 -5.90 19.08 -5.24
C ASP A 126 -7.33 18.63 -4.94
N VAL A 127 -7.97 18.00 -5.90
CA VAL A 127 -9.29 17.37 -5.74
C VAL A 127 -9.27 16.03 -6.47
N GLU A 128 -9.52 14.97 -5.75
CA GLU A 128 -9.54 13.63 -6.31
C GLU A 128 -10.84 12.88 -5.98
N VAL A 129 -11.13 11.87 -6.78
CA VAL A 129 -12.18 10.90 -6.50
C VAL A 129 -11.53 9.74 -5.76
N GLU A 130 -11.76 9.63 -4.46
CA GLU A 130 -11.24 8.51 -3.67
C GLU A 130 -11.94 7.21 -4.08
N ARG A 131 -13.27 7.22 -4.06
CA ARG A 131 -14.11 6.09 -4.46
C ARG A 131 -15.30 6.57 -5.27
N ALA A 132 -15.69 5.80 -6.28
CA ALA A 132 -16.91 6.02 -7.05
C ALA A 132 -17.32 4.73 -7.76
N PHE A 133 -18.15 3.92 -7.15
CA PHE A 133 -18.52 2.62 -7.73
C PHE A 133 -19.99 2.27 -7.53
N LEU A 134 -20.43 1.32 -8.35
CA LEU A 134 -21.70 0.62 -8.22
C LEU A 134 -21.42 -0.88 -8.12
N GLN A 135 -22.11 -1.53 -7.20
CA GLN A 135 -22.06 -2.99 -7.01
C GLN A 135 -23.46 -3.56 -7.15
N PHE A 136 -23.58 -4.67 -7.85
CA PHE A 136 -24.84 -5.38 -8.06
C PHE A 136 -24.66 -6.86 -7.72
N SER A 137 -25.62 -7.42 -6.99
CA SER A 137 -25.66 -8.84 -6.63
C SER A 137 -26.87 -9.50 -7.30
N PHE A 138 -26.64 -10.63 -7.96
CA PHE A 138 -27.70 -11.42 -8.61
C PHE A 138 -27.38 -12.93 -8.51
N GLY A 139 -28.15 -13.62 -7.68
CA GLY A 139 -27.88 -15.02 -7.32
C GLY A 139 -26.51 -15.13 -6.67
N ASP A 140 -25.67 -16.05 -7.17
CA ASP A 140 -24.32 -16.30 -6.68
C ASP A 140 -23.26 -15.32 -7.23
N TRP A 141 -23.68 -14.27 -7.96
CA TRP A 141 -22.78 -13.32 -8.59
C TRP A 141 -22.81 -11.95 -7.93
N SER A 142 -21.63 -11.35 -7.77
CA SER A 142 -21.45 -9.94 -7.47
C SER A 142 -20.63 -9.28 -8.57
N THR A 143 -21.05 -8.10 -9.01
CA THR A 143 -20.33 -7.32 -10.02
C THR A 143 -20.13 -5.91 -9.49
N LYS A 144 -18.90 -5.41 -9.51
CA LYS A 144 -18.55 -4.06 -9.06
C LYS A 144 -17.87 -3.30 -10.20
N LEU A 145 -18.32 -2.08 -10.44
CA LEU A 145 -17.89 -1.22 -11.55
C LEU A 145 -17.59 0.18 -11.02
N GLY A 146 -16.45 0.74 -11.33
CA GLY A 146 -16.12 2.10 -10.95
C GLY A 146 -14.69 2.26 -10.43
N ARG A 147 -14.51 3.25 -9.57
CA ARG A 147 -13.22 3.56 -8.95
C ARG A 147 -13.19 3.02 -7.52
N TYR A 148 -12.33 2.06 -7.28
CA TYR A 148 -12.14 1.40 -5.98
C TYR A 148 -10.80 0.66 -5.94
N THR A 149 -10.41 0.09 -4.80
CA THR A 149 -9.23 -0.75 -4.62
C THR A 149 -9.59 -2.23 -4.64
N ILE A 150 -8.66 -3.08 -5.05
CA ILE A 150 -8.75 -4.55 -4.97
C ILE A 150 -7.56 -5.06 -4.17
N GLY A 151 -7.79 -5.69 -3.03
CA GLY A 151 -6.76 -6.42 -2.29
C GLY A 151 -6.53 -7.82 -2.87
N TRP A 152 -5.28 -8.15 -3.17
CA TRP A 152 -4.82 -9.49 -3.50
C TRP A 152 -3.74 -9.92 -2.53
N GLY A 153 -3.74 -11.20 -2.14
CA GLY A 153 -2.82 -11.73 -1.12
C GLY A 153 -3.37 -11.55 0.30
N GLU A 154 -2.60 -12.00 1.25
CA GLU A 154 -2.89 -11.95 2.69
C GLU A 154 -2.12 -10.82 3.39
N LEU A 155 -1.16 -10.23 2.70
CA LEU A 155 -0.26 -9.21 3.24
C LEU A 155 -0.38 -7.94 2.42
N GLU A 156 -0.78 -6.86 3.06
CA GLU A 156 -0.81 -5.54 2.44
C GLU A 156 0.61 -5.09 2.06
N GLY A 157 0.75 -4.52 0.87
CA GLY A 157 2.05 -4.22 0.29
C GLY A 157 2.93 -5.44 0.01
N GLY A 158 2.39 -6.66 0.13
CA GLY A 158 3.08 -7.92 -0.09
C GLY A 158 3.29 -8.29 -1.57
N ALA A 159 3.73 -9.54 -1.78
CA ALA A 159 4.09 -10.08 -3.09
C ALA A 159 2.96 -10.04 -4.11
N LEU A 160 1.71 -10.15 -3.64
CA LEU A 160 0.49 -10.21 -4.44
C LEU A 160 -0.30 -8.89 -4.44
N ASP A 161 -0.07 -7.98 -3.52
CA ASP A 161 -0.74 -6.67 -3.47
C ASP A 161 -0.12 -5.70 -4.49
N VAL A 162 -0.44 -5.92 -5.75
CA VAL A 162 0.22 -5.28 -6.89
C VAL A 162 -0.75 -4.61 -7.87
N ILE A 163 -2.04 -4.63 -7.58
CA ILE A 163 -3.05 -4.06 -8.48
C ILE A 163 -3.17 -2.55 -8.25
N ASN A 164 -3.28 -2.14 -6.99
CA ASN A 164 -3.46 -0.73 -6.68
C ASN A 164 -2.09 -0.05 -6.55
N PRO A 165 -1.90 1.11 -7.20
CA PRO A 165 -0.70 1.89 -6.95
C PRO A 165 -0.72 2.44 -5.52
N VAL A 166 0.36 2.24 -4.80
CA VAL A 166 0.60 2.92 -3.53
C VAL A 166 0.87 4.39 -3.84
N GLY A 167 0.36 5.30 -3.07
CA GLY A 167 0.56 6.74 -3.21
C GLY A 167 2.04 7.15 -3.21
N SER A 168 2.33 8.42 -3.02
CA SER A 168 3.72 8.85 -2.86
C SER A 168 4.28 8.38 -1.51
N LEU A 169 5.59 8.45 -1.32
CA LEU A 169 6.22 8.23 -0.01
C LEU A 169 5.65 9.13 1.09
N THR A 170 5.04 10.21 0.73
CA THR A 170 4.39 11.17 1.64
C THR A 170 2.93 10.82 1.92
N ASP A 171 2.34 9.93 1.11
CA ASP A 171 0.98 9.41 1.27
C ASP A 171 0.96 7.94 0.79
N PRO A 172 1.19 6.98 1.69
CA PRO A 172 1.29 5.55 1.35
C PRO A 172 -0.05 4.91 1.04
N THR A 173 -1.15 5.66 1.16
CA THR A 173 -2.47 5.12 0.88
C THR A 173 -2.55 4.53 -0.52
N GLN A 174 -3.19 3.37 -0.64
CA GLN A 174 -3.44 2.76 -1.93
C GLN A 174 -4.38 3.63 -2.75
N SER A 175 -3.97 3.99 -3.95
CA SER A 175 -4.83 4.75 -4.86
C SER A 175 -5.84 3.84 -5.53
N SER A 176 -7.11 4.21 -5.45
CA SER A 176 -8.19 3.52 -6.16
C SER A 176 -8.04 3.65 -7.68
N GLN A 177 -8.46 2.64 -8.42
CA GLN A 177 -8.41 2.58 -9.87
C GLN A 177 -9.79 2.37 -10.50
N TRP A 178 -9.94 2.69 -11.79
CA TRP A 178 -11.15 2.40 -12.55
C TRP A 178 -11.18 0.93 -12.95
N LEU A 179 -11.99 0.14 -12.25
CA LEU A 179 -11.99 -1.32 -12.33
C LEU A 179 -13.39 -1.85 -12.65
N MET A 180 -13.40 -3.04 -13.21
CA MET A 180 -14.58 -3.88 -13.35
C MET A 180 -14.26 -5.23 -12.71
N THR A 181 -15.05 -5.67 -11.74
CA THR A 181 -14.92 -7.02 -11.16
C THR A 181 -16.21 -7.79 -11.29
N ALA A 182 -16.09 -9.09 -11.48
CA ALA A 182 -17.18 -10.04 -11.37
C ALA A 182 -16.72 -11.22 -10.52
N THR A 183 -17.44 -11.49 -9.43
CA THR A 183 -17.14 -12.58 -8.51
C THR A 183 -18.32 -13.52 -8.44
N ARG A 184 -18.06 -14.81 -8.55
CA ARG A 184 -19.03 -15.87 -8.29
C ARG A 184 -18.69 -16.57 -7.01
N TYR A 185 -19.67 -16.70 -6.13
CA TYR A 185 -19.55 -17.37 -4.86
C TYR A 185 -20.19 -18.75 -4.89
N TRP A 186 -19.58 -19.69 -4.19
CA TRP A 186 -20.13 -20.98 -3.81
C TRP A 186 -20.00 -21.11 -2.29
N SER A 187 -20.48 -22.19 -1.72
CA SER A 187 -20.47 -22.37 -0.24
C SER A 187 -19.07 -22.30 0.39
N ASP A 188 -18.04 -22.74 -0.33
CA ASP A 188 -16.68 -22.94 0.19
C ASP A 188 -15.59 -22.36 -0.73
N ARG A 189 -15.96 -21.63 -1.78
CA ARG A 189 -15.02 -21.09 -2.77
C ARG A 189 -15.59 -19.90 -3.51
N ASP A 190 -14.70 -19.12 -4.11
CA ASP A 190 -15.05 -18.03 -5.00
C ASP A 190 -14.18 -18.00 -6.25
N LEU A 191 -14.69 -17.39 -7.30
CA LEU A 191 -13.96 -17.08 -8.51
C LEU A 191 -14.18 -15.60 -8.84
N SER A 192 -13.13 -14.83 -8.80
CA SER A 192 -13.16 -13.40 -9.12
C SER A 192 -12.32 -13.11 -10.36
N ILE A 193 -12.88 -12.28 -11.24
CA ILE A 193 -12.19 -11.78 -12.43
C ILE A 193 -12.22 -10.26 -12.36
N PHE A 194 -11.08 -9.60 -12.60
CA PHE A 194 -11.06 -8.16 -12.77
C PHE A 194 -10.52 -7.74 -14.13
N TYR A 195 -10.94 -6.56 -14.56
CA TYR A 195 -10.43 -5.87 -15.73
C TYR A 195 -10.19 -4.40 -15.39
N ASN A 196 -9.00 -3.90 -15.71
CA ASN A 196 -8.60 -2.51 -15.60
C ASN A 196 -8.36 -1.93 -17.01
N PRO A 197 -9.25 -1.07 -17.51
CA PRO A 197 -9.10 -0.51 -18.85
C PRO A 197 -7.99 0.53 -18.96
N ASN A 198 -7.58 1.14 -17.87
CA ASN A 198 -6.63 2.25 -17.84
C ASN A 198 -5.85 2.27 -16.51
N PRO A 199 -4.86 1.39 -16.33
CA PRO A 199 -4.07 1.34 -15.10
C PRO A 199 -3.34 2.66 -14.85
N ILE A 200 -3.32 3.06 -13.60
CA ILE A 200 -2.58 4.25 -13.16
C ILE A 200 -1.12 3.85 -12.99
N ILE A 201 -0.25 4.47 -13.75
CA ILE A 201 1.20 4.29 -13.67
C ILE A 201 1.80 5.53 -13.04
N GLN A 202 2.45 5.37 -11.90
CA GLN A 202 3.18 6.46 -11.25
C GLN A 202 4.44 6.78 -12.06
N LYS A 203 4.64 8.08 -12.31
CA LYS A 203 5.70 8.60 -13.16
C LYS A 203 6.67 9.42 -12.32
N THR A 204 7.94 9.24 -12.54
CA THR A 204 8.93 10.19 -12.03
C THR A 204 8.71 11.57 -12.67
N VAL A 205 8.72 12.62 -11.86
CA VAL A 205 8.51 14.00 -12.33
C VAL A 205 9.51 14.36 -13.44
N GLY A 206 9.00 14.91 -14.53
CA GLY A 206 9.82 15.29 -15.68
C GLY A 206 10.20 14.18 -16.64
N ILE A 207 9.73 12.94 -16.41
CA ILE A 207 9.97 11.78 -17.28
C ILE A 207 8.71 11.42 -18.04
N ALA A 208 8.82 11.32 -19.37
CA ALA A 208 7.74 10.87 -20.23
C ALA A 208 7.75 9.33 -20.34
N LEU A 209 6.57 8.71 -20.26
CA LEU A 209 6.44 7.29 -20.61
C LEU A 209 6.51 7.13 -22.14
N THR A 210 7.17 6.06 -22.57
CA THR A 210 7.30 5.71 -24.00
C THR A 210 6.03 5.07 -24.55
N ASP A 211 5.27 4.37 -23.71
CA ASP A 211 3.95 3.79 -24.03
C ASP A 211 3.11 3.75 -22.74
N ASP A 212 1.85 4.21 -22.81
CA ASP A 212 0.93 4.27 -21.67
C ASP A 212 -0.46 3.64 -21.97
N SER A 213 -0.61 2.97 -23.12
CA SER A 213 -1.88 2.40 -23.57
C SER A 213 -2.08 0.93 -23.16
N HIS A 214 -1.86 0.61 -21.90
CA HIS A 214 -1.97 -0.76 -21.40
C HIS A 214 -3.31 -1.04 -20.74
N ARG A 215 -3.62 -2.33 -20.55
CA ARG A 215 -4.80 -2.85 -19.87
C ARG A 215 -4.39 -4.00 -18.97
N GLU A 216 -5.10 -4.20 -17.88
CA GLU A 216 -4.86 -5.30 -16.98
C GLU A 216 -6.05 -6.24 -16.91
N LEU A 217 -5.76 -7.50 -16.70
CA LEU A 217 -6.75 -8.55 -16.49
C LEU A 217 -6.20 -9.55 -15.48
N GLY A 218 -7.05 -9.97 -14.53
CA GLY A 218 -6.65 -11.00 -13.60
C GLY A 218 -7.79 -11.86 -13.12
N VAL A 219 -7.44 -13.02 -12.60
CA VAL A 219 -8.33 -14.04 -12.07
C VAL A 219 -7.81 -14.50 -10.72
N ARG A 220 -8.70 -14.58 -9.73
CA ARG A 220 -8.46 -15.19 -8.42
C ARG A 220 -9.43 -16.34 -8.23
N TYR A 221 -8.96 -17.48 -7.75
CA TYR A 221 -9.78 -18.58 -7.28
C TYR A 221 -9.47 -18.85 -5.82
N GLY A 222 -10.44 -18.57 -4.95
CA GLY A 222 -10.37 -18.74 -3.50
C GLY A 222 -11.04 -20.02 -3.02
N ILE A 223 -10.54 -20.58 -1.93
CA ILE A 223 -11.09 -21.74 -1.22
C ILE A 223 -11.06 -21.40 0.27
N ASN A 224 -12.25 -21.36 0.86
CA ASN A 224 -12.43 -21.08 2.27
C ASN A 224 -12.52 -22.39 3.04
N GLN A 225 -11.77 -22.51 4.11
CA GLN A 225 -11.72 -23.70 4.97
C GLN A 225 -11.89 -23.28 6.43
N GLU A 226 -12.35 -24.20 7.26
CA GLU A 226 -12.42 -23.93 8.69
C GLU A 226 -11.03 -23.52 9.25
N GLY A 227 -10.96 -22.31 9.77
CA GLY A 227 -9.76 -21.71 10.35
C GLY A 227 -8.74 -21.18 9.35
N GLY A 228 -9.09 -20.94 8.08
CA GLY A 228 -8.21 -20.28 7.13
C GLY A 228 -8.62 -20.41 5.67
N ASP A 229 -7.99 -19.62 4.84
CA ASP A 229 -8.29 -19.50 3.43
C ASP A 229 -7.04 -19.73 2.58
N MET A 230 -7.23 -20.09 1.32
CA MET A 230 -6.18 -20.10 0.32
C MET A 230 -6.71 -19.65 -1.03
N ALA A 231 -5.84 -19.02 -1.82
CA ALA A 231 -6.19 -18.62 -3.16
C ALA A 231 -5.03 -18.79 -4.14
N VAL A 232 -5.41 -18.97 -5.42
CA VAL A 232 -4.49 -18.93 -6.54
C VAL A 232 -4.85 -17.78 -7.47
N TYR A 233 -3.82 -17.17 -8.07
CA TYR A 233 -3.93 -15.96 -8.87
C TYR A 233 -3.24 -16.14 -10.21
N GLY A 234 -3.83 -15.58 -11.25
CA GLY A 234 -3.21 -15.43 -12.55
C GLY A 234 -3.56 -14.08 -13.13
N ALA A 235 -2.56 -13.31 -13.59
CA ALA A 235 -2.84 -12.00 -14.15
C ALA A 235 -1.84 -11.56 -15.22
N TYR A 236 -2.30 -10.61 -16.02
CA TYR A 236 -1.52 -9.78 -16.92
C TYR A 236 -1.63 -8.35 -16.41
N LEU A 237 -0.54 -7.80 -15.91
CA LEU A 237 -0.48 -6.56 -15.14
C LEU A 237 0.54 -5.59 -15.72
N ILE A 238 0.41 -4.33 -15.34
CA ILE A 238 1.37 -3.28 -15.60
C ILE A 238 2.02 -2.90 -14.25
N PRO A 239 3.33 -2.69 -14.17
CA PRO A 239 3.95 -2.21 -12.94
C PRO A 239 3.35 -0.86 -12.52
N ASN A 240 2.95 -0.74 -11.27
CA ASN A 240 2.40 0.51 -10.73
C ASN A 240 3.39 1.67 -10.82
N ASN A 241 4.69 1.37 -10.85
CA ASN A 241 5.76 2.35 -11.02
C ASN A 241 6.51 2.09 -12.33
N ALA A 242 6.70 3.15 -13.13
CA ALA A 242 7.50 3.05 -14.33
C ALA A 242 8.98 2.87 -14.00
N VAL A 243 9.65 1.96 -14.69
CA VAL A 243 11.12 1.88 -14.64
C VAL A 243 11.69 3.07 -15.41
N THR A 244 12.58 3.81 -14.78
CA THR A 244 13.12 5.06 -15.32
C THR A 244 14.56 4.88 -15.78
N ASN A 245 14.88 5.30 -16.99
CA ASN A 245 16.24 5.42 -17.48
C ASN A 245 16.67 6.90 -17.46
N ILE A 246 17.54 7.23 -16.51
CA ILE A 246 18.01 8.61 -16.30
C ILE A 246 18.81 9.11 -17.51
N SER A 247 19.56 8.25 -18.20
CA SER A 247 20.44 8.63 -19.29
C SER A 247 19.70 9.21 -20.51
N ASN A 248 18.46 8.80 -20.73
CA ASN A 248 17.63 9.27 -21.84
C ASN A 248 16.33 9.95 -21.40
N SER A 249 16.13 10.14 -20.08
CA SER A 249 14.93 10.71 -19.48
C SER A 249 13.64 10.02 -19.95
N ALA A 250 13.71 8.69 -20.15
CA ALA A 250 12.59 7.87 -20.56
C ALA A 250 12.11 6.97 -19.43
N GLY A 251 10.80 6.86 -19.29
CA GLY A 251 10.14 5.90 -18.41
C GLY A 251 9.46 4.81 -19.23
N TYR A 252 9.45 3.60 -18.71
CA TYR A 252 8.77 2.46 -19.32
C TYR A 252 8.07 1.61 -18.24
N ALA A 253 6.87 1.15 -18.56
CA ALA A 253 6.09 0.26 -17.71
C ALA A 253 5.49 -0.84 -18.61
N GLY A 254 6.32 -1.82 -18.98
CA GLY A 254 5.93 -2.94 -19.81
C GLY A 254 5.06 -3.95 -19.05
N PRO A 255 4.15 -4.64 -19.76
CA PRO A 255 3.29 -5.62 -19.13
C PRO A 255 4.07 -6.85 -18.69
N TYR A 256 3.69 -7.42 -17.55
CA TYR A 256 4.22 -8.68 -17.04
C TYR A 256 3.10 -9.66 -16.69
N GLN A 257 3.44 -10.94 -16.56
CA GLN A 257 2.52 -11.99 -16.14
C GLN A 257 2.80 -12.35 -14.68
N LEU A 258 1.72 -12.55 -13.92
CA LEU A 258 1.78 -12.96 -12.52
C LEU A 258 1.09 -14.31 -12.35
N LEU A 259 1.76 -15.23 -11.65
CA LEU A 259 1.16 -16.41 -11.05
C LEU A 259 1.37 -16.30 -9.54
N GLY A 260 0.30 -16.44 -8.76
CA GLY A 260 0.34 -16.25 -7.33
C GLY A 260 -0.37 -17.36 -6.54
N PHE A 261 0.00 -17.45 -5.28
CA PHE A 261 -0.65 -18.29 -4.28
C PHE A 261 -0.62 -17.54 -2.95
N SER A 262 -1.77 -17.51 -2.26
CA SER A 262 -1.85 -17.03 -0.89
C SER A 262 -2.48 -18.07 0.03
N MET A 263 -2.19 -17.96 1.31
CA MET A 263 -2.78 -18.78 2.35
C MET A 263 -2.75 -18.04 3.68
N ASN A 264 -3.85 -18.10 4.42
CA ASN A 264 -3.86 -17.77 5.84
C ASN A 264 -4.32 -18.97 6.67
N ARG A 265 -3.92 -19.02 7.93
CA ARG A 265 -4.35 -20.06 8.87
C ARG A 265 -4.34 -19.54 10.30
N ALA A 266 -5.50 -19.57 10.93
CA ALA A 266 -5.66 -19.25 12.35
C ALA A 266 -5.46 -20.49 13.22
N TYR A 267 -4.77 -20.31 14.35
CA TYR A 267 -4.54 -21.30 15.39
C TYR A 267 -4.66 -20.61 16.75
N ASP A 268 -5.79 -20.75 17.42
CA ASP A 268 -6.10 -20.04 18.66
C ASP A 268 -5.85 -18.53 18.52
N ASN A 269 -4.78 -18.02 19.14
CA ASN A 269 -4.35 -16.62 19.12
C ASN A 269 -3.23 -16.32 18.10
N TYR A 270 -2.97 -17.21 17.16
CA TYR A 270 -1.97 -17.03 16.10
C TYR A 270 -2.66 -17.01 14.75
N LEU A 271 -2.24 -16.10 13.86
CA LEU A 271 -2.60 -16.10 12.46
C LEU A 271 -1.32 -16.16 11.63
N LEU A 272 -1.15 -17.23 10.87
CA LEU A 272 -0.08 -17.38 9.90
C LEU A 272 -0.59 -16.91 8.53
N ARG A 273 0.15 -16.02 7.87
CA ARG A 273 -0.14 -15.54 6.52
C ARG A 273 1.05 -15.81 5.60
N PHE A 274 0.75 -16.12 4.36
CA PHE A 274 1.72 -16.50 3.35
C PHE A 274 1.29 -16.03 1.96
N ASP A 275 2.18 -15.34 1.25
CA ASP A 275 2.03 -14.95 -0.14
C ASP A 275 3.23 -15.39 -0.96
N LEU A 276 2.97 -15.90 -2.16
CA LEU A 276 3.98 -16.26 -3.16
C LEU A 276 3.58 -15.73 -4.52
N ALA A 277 4.48 -15.01 -5.19
CA ALA A 277 4.26 -14.51 -6.54
C ALA A 277 5.45 -14.80 -7.46
N TYR A 278 5.18 -15.43 -8.59
CA TYR A 278 6.09 -15.51 -9.72
C TYR A 278 5.70 -14.45 -10.75
N LYS A 279 6.63 -13.55 -11.06
CA LYS A 279 6.46 -12.44 -12.00
C LYS A 279 7.36 -12.69 -13.22
N HIS A 280 6.74 -12.95 -14.38
CA HIS A 280 7.41 -13.24 -15.63
C HIS A 280 7.48 -12.00 -16.50
N ASN A 281 8.63 -11.73 -17.11
CA ASN A 281 8.90 -10.55 -17.94
C ASN A 281 8.72 -9.22 -17.20
N LEU A 282 9.06 -9.18 -15.90
CA LEU A 282 9.05 -7.92 -15.16
C LEU A 282 10.22 -7.05 -15.62
N GLU A 283 9.91 -5.82 -16.01
CA GLU A 283 10.93 -4.91 -16.48
C GLU A 283 11.86 -4.41 -15.39
N HIS A 284 13.12 -4.27 -15.76
CA HIS A 284 14.16 -3.78 -14.89
C HIS A 284 15.18 -2.93 -15.67
N ASN A 285 15.89 -2.05 -14.96
CA ASN A 285 16.88 -1.19 -15.57
C ASN A 285 18.27 -1.85 -15.54
N ARG A 286 18.93 -1.87 -16.68
CA ARG A 286 20.28 -2.36 -16.83
C ARG A 286 21.14 -1.31 -17.56
N LEU A 287 21.98 -0.59 -16.79
CA LEU A 287 22.82 0.52 -17.31
C LEU A 287 21.98 1.55 -18.12
N SER A 288 21.91 1.37 -19.42
CA SER A 288 21.20 2.26 -20.33
C SER A 288 20.05 1.58 -21.08
N GLN A 289 19.65 0.39 -20.69
CA GLN A 289 18.63 -0.42 -21.36
C GLN A 289 17.58 -0.91 -20.37
N PHE A 290 16.35 -0.98 -20.82
CA PHE A 290 15.32 -1.76 -20.16
C PHE A 290 15.47 -3.23 -20.55
N VAL A 291 15.35 -4.11 -19.58
CA VAL A 291 15.44 -5.57 -19.77
C VAL A 291 14.31 -6.23 -19.01
N GLU A 292 13.80 -7.31 -19.57
CA GLU A 292 12.83 -8.18 -18.91
C GLU A 292 13.57 -9.21 -18.06
N ALA A 293 13.05 -9.51 -16.87
CA ALA A 293 13.60 -10.49 -15.97
C ALA A 293 12.50 -11.17 -15.15
N ASP A 294 12.72 -12.42 -14.82
CA ASP A 294 11.81 -13.18 -13.98
C ASP A 294 12.15 -13.00 -12.51
N ARG A 295 11.11 -12.88 -11.68
CA ARG A 295 11.26 -12.66 -10.24
C ARG A 295 10.31 -13.51 -9.43
N LEU A 296 10.81 -14.06 -8.34
CA LEU A 296 10.04 -14.76 -7.32
C LEU A 296 9.98 -13.89 -6.06
N ASP A 297 8.78 -13.58 -5.60
CA ASP A 297 8.51 -12.83 -4.38
C ASP A 297 7.80 -13.75 -3.38
N LEU A 298 8.21 -13.73 -2.12
CA LEU A 298 7.69 -14.57 -1.04
C LEU A 298 7.51 -13.74 0.23
N ASP A 299 6.35 -13.77 0.82
CA ASP A 299 6.06 -13.15 2.11
C ASP A 299 5.51 -14.16 3.09
N VAL A 300 5.92 -14.03 4.34
CA VAL A 300 5.41 -14.82 5.47
C VAL A 300 5.21 -13.89 6.64
N ALA A 301 4.04 -13.92 7.25
CA ALA A 301 3.77 -13.19 8.48
C ALA A 301 3.14 -14.07 9.54
N LEU A 302 3.40 -13.71 10.78
CA LEU A 302 2.81 -14.29 11.98
C LEU A 302 2.26 -13.17 12.85
N ASP A 303 0.94 -13.16 13.01
CA ASP A 303 0.26 -12.31 13.97
C ASP A 303 0.01 -13.11 15.24
N ILE A 304 0.17 -12.47 16.38
CA ILE A 304 -0.06 -13.06 17.70
C ILE A 304 -0.95 -12.10 18.49
N GLN A 305 -2.17 -12.52 18.82
CA GLN A 305 -3.06 -11.77 19.68
C GLN A 305 -2.92 -12.23 21.13
N GLN A 306 -2.64 -11.32 22.04
CA GLN A 306 -2.55 -11.58 23.47
C GLN A 306 -3.33 -10.51 24.23
N ASP A 307 -4.55 -10.82 24.62
CA ASP A 307 -5.52 -9.85 25.14
C ASP A 307 -5.70 -8.70 24.12
N ASP A 308 -5.48 -7.45 24.50
CA ASP A 308 -5.59 -6.28 23.64
C ASP A 308 -4.29 -6.00 22.84
N ARG A 309 -3.23 -6.77 23.13
CA ARG A 309 -1.93 -6.61 22.48
C ARG A 309 -1.80 -7.49 21.25
N GLN A 310 -1.39 -6.88 20.15
CA GLN A 310 -1.07 -7.55 18.91
C GLN A 310 0.42 -7.46 18.60
N TRP A 311 1.00 -8.58 18.20
CA TRP A 311 2.36 -8.68 17.67
C TRP A 311 2.29 -9.11 16.22
N LEU A 312 3.06 -8.45 15.36
CA LEU A 312 3.23 -8.85 13.97
C LEU A 312 4.71 -9.05 13.67
N PHE A 313 5.04 -10.20 13.12
CA PHE A 313 6.36 -10.47 12.57
C PHE A 313 6.21 -10.85 11.11
N SER A 314 6.91 -10.18 10.22
CA SER A 314 6.89 -10.56 8.81
C SER A 314 8.30 -10.63 8.22
N ILE A 315 8.42 -11.53 7.27
CA ILE A 315 9.60 -11.71 6.42
C ILE A 315 9.10 -11.65 5.00
N ASN A 316 9.72 -10.78 4.24
CA ASN A 316 9.35 -10.65 2.84
C ASN A 316 10.59 -10.95 1.99
N SER A 317 10.52 -11.71 0.90
CA SER A 317 11.60 -12.32 0.12
C SER A 317 11.42 -12.11 -1.38
N LYS A 318 12.39 -11.46 -2.15
CA LYS A 318 12.47 -11.37 -3.62
C LYS A 318 13.74 -11.94 -4.18
N TYR A 319 13.59 -12.66 -5.24
CA TYR A 319 14.68 -13.34 -5.92
C TYR A 319 14.56 -13.18 -7.44
N TRP A 320 15.54 -12.49 -8.03
CA TRP A 320 15.66 -12.39 -9.49
C TRP A 320 16.22 -13.70 -10.04
N LEU A 321 15.46 -14.39 -10.87
CA LEU A 321 15.86 -15.62 -11.51
C LEU A 321 16.89 -15.32 -12.60
N ASP A 322 16.60 -14.33 -13.45
CA ASP A 322 17.50 -13.84 -14.49
C ASP A 322 18.19 -12.57 -13.99
N TYR A 323 19.34 -12.74 -13.33
CA TYR A 323 20.06 -11.64 -12.71
C TYR A 323 21.38 -11.38 -13.42
N TYR A 324 21.65 -10.10 -13.66
CA TYR A 324 22.94 -9.59 -14.10
C TYR A 324 23.47 -8.60 -13.05
N SER A 325 24.79 -8.65 -12.80
CA SER A 325 25.42 -7.83 -11.76
C SER A 325 25.46 -6.33 -12.08
N ASP A 326 25.03 -5.94 -13.27
CA ASP A 326 24.91 -4.55 -13.74
C ASP A 326 23.47 -4.03 -13.75
N TYR A 327 22.55 -4.71 -13.05
CA TYR A 327 21.22 -4.17 -12.77
C TYR A 327 21.35 -2.97 -11.84
N ILE A 328 20.69 -1.88 -12.19
CA ILE A 328 20.74 -0.62 -11.45
C ILE A 328 19.39 -0.38 -10.80
N SER A 329 19.41 -0.06 -9.51
CA SER A 329 18.25 0.56 -8.86
C SER A 329 18.12 1.99 -9.35
N VAL A 330 16.95 2.37 -9.86
CA VAL A 330 16.71 3.70 -10.43
C VAL A 330 16.68 4.79 -9.35
N ALA A 331 16.43 4.39 -8.12
CA ALA A 331 16.20 5.29 -7.01
C ALA A 331 17.46 5.99 -6.46
N LEU A 332 18.65 5.83 -7.07
CA LEU A 332 19.86 6.17 -6.32
C LEU A 332 20.97 6.72 -7.15
N PRO A 333 22.01 7.30 -6.49
CA PRO A 333 23.20 7.70 -7.19
C PRO A 333 23.61 6.61 -8.14
N ALA A 334 23.96 6.95 -9.37
CA ALA A 334 24.08 6.08 -10.56
C ALA A 334 25.00 4.85 -10.43
N ASN A 335 25.44 4.53 -9.22
CA ASN A 335 26.41 3.48 -8.90
C ASN A 335 25.84 2.34 -8.04
N VAL A 336 24.58 2.39 -7.60
CA VAL A 336 24.02 1.33 -6.76
C VAL A 336 23.38 0.26 -7.61
N THR A 337 23.97 -0.91 -7.61
CA THR A 337 23.45 -2.08 -8.31
C THR A 337 22.38 -2.78 -7.48
N THR A 338 21.30 -3.19 -8.14
CA THR A 338 20.27 -4.03 -7.52
C THR A 338 20.89 -5.37 -7.13
N ARG A 339 20.58 -5.89 -5.97
CA ARG A 339 20.98 -7.23 -5.56
C ARG A 339 20.12 -8.28 -6.25
N ARG A 340 20.72 -9.45 -6.55
CA ARG A 340 19.96 -10.60 -7.05
C ARG A 340 18.84 -10.96 -6.11
N ASN A 341 19.10 -10.72 -4.88
CA ASN A 341 18.28 -11.14 -3.80
C ASN A 341 18.21 -10.07 -2.70
N SER A 342 17.04 -9.80 -2.13
CA SER A 342 16.83 -8.89 -1.02
C SER A 342 15.92 -9.49 0.07
N LEU A 343 16.08 -9.21 1.34
CA LEU A 343 15.34 -9.75 2.48
C LEU A 343 15.05 -8.63 3.45
N SER A 344 13.86 -8.49 3.95
CA SER A 344 13.58 -7.61 5.04
C SER A 344 12.67 -8.26 6.06
N TYR A 345 12.67 -7.64 7.18
CA TYR A 345 11.94 -8.07 8.34
C TYR A 345 11.12 -6.90 8.87
N LEU A 346 9.91 -7.18 9.26
CA LEU A 346 9.10 -6.27 10.05
C LEU A 346 8.84 -6.93 11.40
N ALA A 347 8.98 -6.17 12.46
CA ALA A 347 8.46 -6.52 13.78
C ALA A 347 7.65 -5.34 14.29
N SER A 348 6.41 -5.57 14.67
CA SER A 348 5.58 -4.55 15.29
C SER A 348 4.82 -5.08 16.50
N VAL A 349 4.47 -4.16 17.38
CA VAL A 349 3.58 -4.40 18.50
C VAL A 349 2.65 -3.21 18.64
N SER A 350 1.37 -3.50 18.86
CA SER A 350 0.35 -2.51 19.18
C SER A 350 -0.48 -2.97 20.37
N ASP A 351 -1.08 -2.02 21.06
CA ASP A 351 -1.92 -2.28 22.24
C ASP A 351 -2.91 -1.12 22.42
N THR A 352 -4.03 -1.38 23.06
CA THR A 352 -5.02 -0.36 23.44
C THR A 352 -5.07 -0.20 24.94
N PHE A 353 -5.48 0.96 25.43
CA PHE A 353 -5.65 1.23 26.86
C PHE A 353 -6.74 2.28 27.10
N SER A 354 -7.19 2.42 28.35
CA SER A 354 -8.23 3.38 28.73
C SER A 354 -9.56 3.17 28.00
N ASP A 355 -10.14 1.98 28.14
CA ASP A 355 -11.40 1.59 27.48
C ASP A 355 -11.37 1.78 25.94
N GLU A 356 -10.20 1.49 25.35
CA GLU A 356 -9.93 1.60 23.91
C GLU A 356 -9.86 3.03 23.36
N ASP A 357 -9.96 4.06 24.18
CA ASP A 357 -9.83 5.45 23.75
C ASP A 357 -8.43 5.79 23.23
N TRP A 358 -7.42 5.00 23.59
CA TRP A 358 -6.04 5.18 23.21
C TRP A 358 -5.47 3.91 22.60
N SER A 359 -4.78 4.06 21.49
CA SER A 359 -3.94 3.00 20.94
C SER A 359 -2.50 3.49 20.75
N TRP A 360 -1.55 2.57 20.79
CA TRP A 360 -0.17 2.86 20.47
C TRP A 360 0.42 1.74 19.62
N ASN A 361 1.38 2.08 18.80
CA ASN A 361 2.13 1.14 18.01
C ASN A 361 3.64 1.42 18.11
N LEU A 362 4.41 0.38 17.96
CA LEU A 362 5.85 0.43 17.80
C LEU A 362 6.22 -0.56 16.71
N SER A 363 6.88 -0.10 15.67
CA SER A 363 7.35 -0.98 14.60
C SER A 363 8.80 -0.72 14.24
N ASN A 364 9.47 -1.78 13.75
CA ASN A 364 10.80 -1.68 13.18
C ASN A 364 10.86 -2.51 11.90
N ILE A 365 11.27 -1.87 10.82
CA ILE A 365 11.57 -2.52 9.55
C ILE A 365 13.09 -2.54 9.37
N ILE A 366 13.63 -3.71 9.06
CA ILE A 366 15.01 -3.89 8.62
C ILE A 366 14.97 -4.29 7.15
N ALA A 367 15.38 -3.42 6.27
CA ALA A 367 15.28 -3.59 4.84
C ALA A 367 16.59 -4.00 4.18
N ASP A 368 16.46 -4.65 3.02
CA ASP A 368 17.55 -5.01 2.10
C ASP A 368 18.78 -5.63 2.76
N ASN A 369 18.55 -6.70 3.52
CA ASN A 369 19.62 -7.43 4.23
C ASN A 369 20.30 -6.62 5.36
N GLY A 370 19.62 -5.62 5.89
CA GLY A 370 20.14 -4.77 6.96
C GLY A 370 20.70 -3.42 6.48
N ASP A 371 20.59 -3.10 5.19
CA ASP A 371 21.08 -1.81 4.66
C ASP A 371 20.32 -0.61 5.22
N MET A 372 19.10 -0.82 5.74
CA MET A 372 18.31 0.21 6.42
C MET A 372 17.56 -0.36 7.61
N SER A 373 17.45 0.41 8.65
CA SER A 373 16.52 0.19 9.78
C SER A 373 15.63 1.42 9.94
N LEU A 374 14.34 1.19 10.10
CA LEU A 374 13.34 2.22 10.23
C LEU A 374 12.47 1.92 11.44
N LEU A 375 12.54 2.78 12.44
CA LEU A 375 11.78 2.70 13.68
C LEU A 375 10.63 3.69 13.64
N THR A 376 9.42 3.23 13.94
CA THR A 376 8.24 4.07 14.06
C THR A 376 7.57 3.88 15.42
N ILE A 377 7.06 4.96 15.99
CA ILE A 377 6.25 4.98 17.20
C ILE A 377 5.02 5.82 16.90
N GLY A 378 3.84 5.25 17.09
CA GLY A 378 2.55 5.92 16.94
C GLY A 378 1.77 5.96 18.25
N LEU A 379 0.95 6.99 18.39
CA LEU A 379 -0.03 7.14 19.46
C LEU A 379 -1.29 7.75 18.86
N ASP A 380 -2.41 7.06 18.98
CA ASP A 380 -3.73 7.53 18.57
C ASP A 380 -4.63 7.75 19.77
N TRP A 381 -5.51 8.72 19.67
CA TRP A 381 -6.49 9.07 20.66
C TRP A 381 -7.85 9.31 20.04
N ASP A 382 -8.81 8.45 20.33
CA ASP A 382 -10.22 8.62 19.99
C ASP A 382 -10.87 9.51 21.05
N ILE A 383 -10.88 10.83 20.79
CA ILE A 383 -11.38 11.85 21.71
C ILE A 383 -12.90 11.70 21.90
N SER A 384 -13.58 11.30 20.85
CA SER A 384 -15.02 11.00 20.81
C SER A 384 -15.35 10.25 19.51
N ASP A 385 -16.59 9.79 19.36
CA ASP A 385 -17.10 9.16 18.11
C ASP A 385 -16.84 9.99 16.83
N GLN A 386 -16.50 11.25 16.96
CA GLN A 386 -16.33 12.19 15.85
C GLN A 386 -14.91 12.74 15.74
N TRP A 387 -14.11 12.72 16.79
CA TRP A 387 -12.79 13.33 16.82
C TRP A 387 -11.72 12.31 17.14
N LYS A 388 -10.73 12.27 16.27
CA LYS A 388 -9.50 11.48 16.47
C LYS A 388 -8.28 12.40 16.39
N ALA A 389 -7.26 12.13 17.20
CA ALA A 389 -5.95 12.76 17.09
C ALA A 389 -4.87 11.69 17.04
N SER A 390 -3.81 11.93 16.30
CA SER A 390 -2.66 11.03 16.22
C SER A 390 -1.32 11.77 16.27
N ILE A 391 -0.31 11.08 16.77
CA ILE A 391 1.09 11.52 16.77
C ILE A 391 1.96 10.35 16.36
N ASN A 392 2.75 10.53 15.31
CA ASN A 392 3.67 9.53 14.80
C ASN A 392 5.10 10.08 14.76
N ALA A 393 6.05 9.31 15.26
CA ALA A 393 7.47 9.61 15.20
C ALA A 393 8.20 8.52 14.41
N LEU A 394 9.15 8.93 13.58
CA LEU A 394 9.91 8.05 12.71
C LEU A 394 11.39 8.39 12.80
N HIS A 395 12.24 7.37 12.84
CA HIS A 395 13.68 7.48 12.78
C HIS A 395 14.26 6.42 11.84
N ALA A 396 15.06 6.86 10.86
CA ALA A 396 15.71 6.00 9.89
C ALA A 396 17.23 6.00 10.06
N VAL A 397 17.83 4.83 9.94
CA VAL A 397 19.29 4.64 9.85
C VAL A 397 19.59 3.81 8.62
N ALA A 398 20.49 4.27 7.76
CA ALA A 398 20.82 3.58 6.52
C ALA A 398 22.33 3.60 6.23
N GLU A 399 22.81 2.61 5.47
CA GLU A 399 24.21 2.57 5.01
C GLU A 399 24.43 3.58 3.89
N LEU A 400 25.45 4.44 4.03
CA LEU A 400 25.74 5.57 3.12
C LEU A 400 26.04 5.16 1.67
N ASP A 401 26.49 3.94 1.42
CA ASP A 401 26.85 3.45 0.09
C ASP A 401 25.74 2.58 -0.54
N ARG A 402 24.53 2.63 0.01
CA ARG A 402 23.43 1.76 -0.36
C ARG A 402 22.18 2.52 -0.82
N ALA A 403 21.20 1.72 -1.15
CA ALA A 403 19.94 2.14 -1.70
C ALA A 403 19.21 3.19 -0.85
N PHE A 404 19.33 3.12 0.44
CA PHE A 404 18.62 3.97 1.39
C PHE A 404 19.50 5.07 2.01
N SER A 405 20.67 5.33 1.45
CA SER A 405 21.64 6.28 2.01
C SER A 405 21.09 7.69 2.26
N LEU A 406 20.09 8.07 1.51
CA LEU A 406 19.43 9.36 1.65
C LEU A 406 18.47 9.43 2.87
N LEU A 407 18.13 8.29 3.43
CA LEU A 407 17.36 8.22 4.67
C LEU A 407 18.24 8.08 5.92
N ASP A 408 19.57 8.10 5.78
CA ASP A 408 20.44 8.00 6.94
C ASP A 408 20.29 9.22 7.86
N GLY A 409 19.95 8.96 9.14
CA GLY A 409 19.68 9.99 10.13
C GLY A 409 18.38 10.76 9.90
N TYR A 410 17.48 10.26 9.04
CA TYR A 410 16.21 10.90 8.81
C TYR A 410 15.29 10.75 10.04
N GLU A 411 14.72 11.87 10.48
CA GLU A 411 13.78 11.94 11.60
C GLU A 411 12.52 12.71 11.22
N ARG A 412 11.37 12.25 11.66
CA ARG A 412 10.09 12.92 11.45
C ARG A 412 9.18 12.81 12.66
N LEU A 413 8.47 13.88 12.96
CA LEU A 413 7.32 13.92 13.86
C LEU A 413 6.12 14.40 13.08
N GLN A 414 5.04 13.62 13.05
CA GLN A 414 3.78 13.98 12.43
C GLN A 414 2.68 14.07 13.48
N MET A 415 1.76 15.02 13.30
CA MET A 415 0.56 15.19 14.09
C MET A 415 -0.65 15.31 13.16
N GLU A 416 -1.75 14.68 13.53
CA GLU A 416 -2.98 14.72 12.79
C GLU A 416 -4.17 14.92 13.73
N VAL A 417 -5.16 15.69 13.29
CA VAL A 417 -6.45 15.81 13.95
C VAL A 417 -7.54 15.66 12.91
N GLN A 418 -8.43 14.72 13.15
CA GLN A 418 -9.51 14.35 12.25
C GLN A 418 -10.87 14.57 12.91
N TYR A 419 -11.82 15.07 12.13
CA TYR A 419 -13.24 15.13 12.48
C TYR A 419 -14.05 14.37 11.44
N GLN A 420 -14.95 13.50 11.89
CA GLN A 420 -15.90 12.78 11.03
C GLN A 420 -17.33 13.00 11.53
N TYR A 421 -18.25 13.28 10.58
CA TYR A 421 -19.70 13.48 10.82
C TYR A 421 -20.49 12.29 10.34
#